data_4f3a0bb8e9ac80cc7ed34c5df1af32aa
#
_entry.id   4f3a0bb8e9ac80cc7ed34c5df1af32aa
#
_cell.length_a   1.000
_cell.length_b   1.000
_cell.length_c   1.000
_cell.angle_alpha   90.00
_cell.angle_beta   90.00
_cell.angle_gamma   90.00
#
_symmetry.space_group_name_H-M   'P 1'
#
loop_
_entity.id
_entity.type
_entity.pdbx_description
1 polymer ?
#
loop_
_entity_poly.entity_id
_entity_poly.type
_entity_poly.pdbx_seq_one_letter_code
_entity_poly.pdbx_strand_id
1 'polypeptide(L)'
;MAKALRAFFCPKLQTLKFKILPAANSPQFLHVFKYLHRNSRDAAFFTIFASMKFSDGVKDGLPIGLGYFAVSFSFGIAGSNFLSWPLVTLISMTNLTSAGQFAGLQIMTDAAGTFIEMALATFFINLRYSLMAISLSQKVSPDFGTGKRLLLATGITDEIFAVAMSQKSVTPIYFLGLMTLPYIGWSSGTAVGAICGEVLPAMVTNALGVALYGMFVAIVVPQMKVHKPTIFAVAIAVVLSCAFKFVPALSCVSVGFAIIICALVASLVAAALFPMKDLNADGEGADK
;
A
#
# COMPACT_ATOMS: atom_id res chain seq x y z
N MET A 1 -11.73 -7.28 42.29
CA MET A 1 -11.31 -7.36 40.86
C MET A 1 -12.01 -8.49 40.09
N ALA A 2 -12.27 -9.67 40.67
CA ALA A 2 -12.95 -10.78 39.99
C ALA A 2 -14.48 -10.60 39.74
N LYS A 3 -15.18 -9.71 40.46
CA LYS A 3 -16.60 -9.43 40.28
C LYS A 3 -16.90 -8.43 39.14
N ALA A 4 -15.95 -7.56 38.79
CA ALA A 4 -16.10 -6.59 37.70
C ALA A 4 -15.90 -7.23 36.30
N LEU A 5 -15.17 -8.33 36.19
CA LEU A 5 -14.95 -9.06 34.96
C LEU A 5 -16.15 -9.92 34.52
N ARG A 6 -17.08 -10.23 35.44
CA ARG A 6 -18.28 -11.00 35.13
C ARG A 6 -19.42 -10.17 34.49
N ALA A 7 -19.37 -8.84 34.63
CA ALA A 7 -20.39 -7.96 34.06
C ALA A 7 -20.15 -7.62 32.57
N PHE A 8 -18.97 -7.91 32.02
CA PHE A 8 -18.60 -7.59 30.64
C PHE A 8 -18.82 -8.73 29.64
N PHE A 9 -19.24 -9.91 30.11
CA PHE A 9 -19.56 -11.03 29.21
C PHE A 9 -21.01 -10.91 28.72
N CYS A 10 -21.12 -10.63 27.44
CA CYS A 10 -22.30 -10.47 26.60
C CYS A 10 -23.46 -11.46 26.97
N PRO A 11 -24.72 -11.00 27.12
CA PRO A 11 -25.89 -11.83 27.42
C PRO A 11 -26.16 -12.97 26.39
N LYS A 12 -25.64 -12.83 25.16
CA LYS A 12 -25.77 -13.85 24.11
C LYS A 12 -25.00 -15.15 24.38
N LEU A 13 -24.01 -15.14 25.28
CA LEU A 13 -23.28 -16.36 25.64
C LEU A 13 -24.06 -17.24 26.65
N GLN A 14 -24.95 -16.64 27.44
CA GLN A 14 -25.80 -17.38 28.37
C GLN A 14 -26.93 -18.17 27.64
N THR A 15 -27.44 -17.63 26.53
CA THR A 15 -28.43 -18.32 25.71
C THR A 15 -27.88 -19.47 24.88
N LEU A 16 -26.57 -19.44 24.56
CA LEU A 16 -25.91 -20.56 23.88
C LEU A 16 -25.68 -21.77 24.80
N LYS A 17 -25.51 -21.53 26.12
CA LYS A 17 -25.34 -22.64 27.10
C LYS A 17 -26.58 -23.55 27.24
N PHE A 18 -27.77 -23.04 26.95
CA PHE A 18 -28.99 -23.80 27.13
C PHE A 18 -29.36 -24.74 25.98
N LYS A 19 -28.79 -24.54 24.77
CA LYS A 19 -29.07 -25.38 23.61
C LYS A 19 -28.09 -26.54 23.36
N ILE A 20 -26.99 -26.61 24.08
CA ILE A 20 -25.90 -27.58 23.83
C ILE A 20 -25.75 -28.61 24.97
N LEU A 21 -26.66 -28.60 25.93
CA LEU A 21 -26.56 -29.48 27.13
C LEU A 21 -26.59 -31.01 26.89
N PRO A 22 -27.16 -31.59 25.82
CA PRO A 22 -27.10 -33.02 25.65
C PRO A 22 -25.77 -33.59 25.11
N ALA A 23 -24.90 -32.76 24.54
CA ALA A 23 -23.63 -33.19 23.93
C ALA A 23 -22.39 -32.91 24.80
N ALA A 24 -22.56 -32.31 25.97
CA ALA A 24 -21.47 -31.80 26.80
C ALA A 24 -20.63 -32.89 27.51
N ASN A 25 -21.03 -34.15 27.49
CA ASN A 25 -20.35 -35.25 28.18
C ASN A 25 -19.49 -36.13 27.25
N SER A 26 -19.27 -35.76 25.99
CA SER A 26 -18.35 -36.52 25.15
C SER A 26 -16.89 -36.16 25.47
N PRO A 27 -15.98 -37.14 25.54
CA PRO A 27 -14.57 -36.89 25.77
C PRO A 27 -13.92 -35.91 24.75
N GLN A 28 -14.47 -35.90 23.54
CA GLN A 28 -14.02 -34.99 22.47
C GLN A 28 -14.45 -33.54 22.72
N PHE A 29 -15.63 -33.31 23.30
CA PHE A 29 -16.10 -31.96 23.63
C PHE A 29 -15.33 -31.38 24.81
N LEU A 30 -14.97 -32.19 25.79
CA LEU A 30 -14.10 -31.77 26.91
C LEU A 30 -12.66 -31.48 26.44
N HIS A 31 -12.16 -32.18 25.43
CA HIS A 31 -10.84 -31.91 24.86
C HIS A 31 -10.82 -30.59 24.09
N VAL A 32 -11.84 -30.31 23.27
CA VAL A 32 -12.01 -29.05 22.55
C VAL A 32 -12.23 -27.89 23.53
N PHE A 33 -13.00 -28.09 24.59
CA PHE A 33 -13.23 -27.06 25.62
C PHE A 33 -11.98 -26.78 26.46
N LYS A 34 -11.19 -27.82 26.79
CA LYS A 34 -9.86 -27.64 27.42
C LYS A 34 -8.86 -26.96 26.51
N TYR A 35 -8.89 -27.26 25.19
CA TYR A 35 -8.03 -26.62 24.20
C TYR A 35 -8.41 -25.14 24.03
N LEU A 36 -9.69 -24.80 23.94
CA LEU A 36 -10.20 -23.42 23.88
C LEU A 36 -9.95 -22.64 25.18
N HIS A 37 -10.00 -23.28 26.34
CA HIS A 37 -9.74 -22.60 27.62
C HIS A 37 -8.25 -22.41 27.90
N ARG A 38 -7.39 -23.26 27.32
CA ARG A 38 -5.92 -23.12 27.42
C ARG A 38 -5.40 -22.01 26.54
N ASN A 39 -6.12 -21.61 25.51
CA ASN A 39 -5.73 -20.58 24.56
C ASN A 39 -6.71 -19.38 24.59
N SER A 40 -6.81 -18.73 25.76
CA SER A 40 -7.60 -17.48 25.89
C SER A 40 -7.12 -16.36 24.95
N ARG A 41 -5.88 -16.44 24.44
CA ARG A 41 -5.35 -15.58 23.38
C ARG A 41 -6.03 -15.85 22.04
N ASP A 42 -6.35 -17.10 21.71
CA ASP A 42 -6.96 -17.47 20.45
C ASP A 42 -8.45 -17.12 20.40
N ALA A 43 -9.16 -17.18 21.53
CA ALA A 43 -10.55 -16.73 21.61
C ALA A 43 -10.70 -15.21 21.43
N ALA A 44 -9.79 -14.43 22.01
CA ALA A 44 -9.73 -12.97 21.79
C ALA A 44 -9.33 -12.65 20.34
N PHE A 45 -8.39 -13.43 19.79
CA PHE A 45 -7.96 -13.35 18.40
C PHE A 45 -9.13 -13.63 17.44
N PHE A 46 -9.88 -14.72 17.66
CA PHE A 46 -11.07 -15.06 16.85
C PHE A 46 -12.19 -14.00 16.94
N THR A 47 -12.36 -13.37 18.11
CA THR A 47 -13.38 -12.31 18.28
C THR A 47 -12.99 -11.04 17.52
N ILE A 48 -11.70 -10.73 17.42
CA ILE A 48 -11.19 -9.61 16.63
C ILE A 48 -11.37 -9.87 15.13
N PHE A 49 -11.15 -11.12 14.67
CA PHE A 49 -11.39 -11.51 13.27
C PHE A 49 -12.87 -11.39 12.87
N ALA A 50 -13.79 -11.69 13.77
CA ALA A 50 -15.22 -11.65 13.49
C ALA A 50 -15.82 -10.25 13.42
N SER A 51 -15.06 -9.17 13.75
CA SER A 51 -15.61 -7.84 13.91
C SER A 51 -15.28 -6.85 12.80
N MET A 52 -14.28 -7.11 11.92
CA MET A 52 -13.91 -6.16 10.87
C MET A 52 -14.89 -6.25 9.68
N LYS A 53 -15.63 -5.16 9.47
CA LYS A 53 -16.66 -5.04 8.43
C LYS A 53 -16.11 -4.31 7.20
N PHE A 54 -16.77 -4.48 6.06
CA PHE A 54 -16.54 -3.70 4.85
C PHE A 54 -16.61 -2.19 5.12
N SER A 55 -17.60 -1.75 5.91
CA SER A 55 -17.81 -0.34 6.26
C SER A 55 -16.63 0.27 7.02
N ASP A 56 -15.92 -0.53 7.82
CA ASP A 56 -14.77 -0.03 8.59
C ASP A 56 -13.60 0.20 7.63
N GLY A 57 -13.38 -0.73 6.68
CA GLY A 57 -12.41 -0.51 5.61
C GLY A 57 -12.72 0.71 4.76
N VAL A 58 -13.98 0.93 4.37
CA VAL A 58 -14.42 2.11 3.60
C VAL A 58 -14.13 3.40 4.35
N LYS A 59 -14.39 3.46 5.66
CA LYS A 59 -14.09 4.63 6.49
C LYS A 59 -12.59 4.92 6.54
N ASP A 60 -11.78 3.89 6.74
CA ASP A 60 -10.32 4.02 6.78
C ASP A 60 -9.73 4.39 5.41
N GLY A 61 -10.38 3.97 4.31
CA GLY A 61 -10.01 4.29 2.94
C GLY A 61 -10.43 5.69 2.47
N LEU A 62 -11.37 6.35 3.17
CA LEU A 62 -11.90 7.65 2.74
C LEU A 62 -10.82 8.74 2.62
N PRO A 63 -9.94 8.96 3.62
CA PRO A 63 -8.88 9.97 3.49
C PRO A 63 -7.93 9.67 2.33
N ILE A 64 -7.62 8.38 2.10
CA ILE A 64 -6.77 7.95 1.00
C ILE A 64 -7.45 8.25 -0.35
N GLY A 65 -8.74 7.92 -0.47
CA GLY A 65 -9.52 8.16 -1.69
C GLY A 65 -9.59 9.64 -2.08
N LEU A 66 -9.75 10.53 -1.10
CA LEU A 66 -9.74 11.98 -1.33
C LEU A 66 -8.36 12.47 -1.77
N GLY A 67 -7.28 11.98 -1.15
CA GLY A 67 -5.92 12.28 -1.57
C GLY A 67 -5.63 11.77 -2.99
N TYR A 68 -6.06 10.57 -3.30
CA TYR A 68 -5.89 9.94 -4.61
C TYR A 68 -6.64 10.67 -5.71
N PHE A 69 -7.84 11.16 -5.44
CA PHE A 69 -8.58 11.99 -6.39
C PHE A 69 -7.77 13.23 -6.79
N ALA A 70 -7.20 13.95 -5.84
CA ALA A 70 -6.42 15.16 -6.12
C ALA A 70 -5.15 14.88 -6.95
N VAL A 71 -4.46 13.78 -6.65
CA VAL A 71 -3.23 13.39 -7.37
C VAL A 71 -3.52 12.87 -8.75
N SER A 72 -4.50 11.97 -8.89
CA SER A 72 -4.86 11.38 -10.16
C SER A 72 -5.50 12.40 -11.11
N PHE A 73 -6.10 13.47 -10.57
CA PHE A 73 -6.54 14.61 -11.36
C PHE A 73 -5.36 15.25 -12.13
N SER A 74 -4.21 15.43 -11.44
CA SER A 74 -3.00 15.94 -12.11
C SER A 74 -2.47 14.97 -13.17
N PHE A 75 -2.57 13.65 -12.94
CA PHE A 75 -2.22 12.64 -13.94
C PHE A 75 -3.16 12.72 -15.16
N GLY A 76 -4.47 12.90 -14.93
CA GLY A 76 -5.45 13.07 -15.98
C GLY A 76 -5.12 14.24 -16.90
N ILE A 77 -4.80 15.40 -16.33
CA ILE A 77 -4.38 16.59 -17.09
C ILE A 77 -3.09 16.31 -17.88
N ALA A 78 -2.07 15.72 -17.25
CA ALA A 78 -0.81 15.43 -17.93
C ALA A 78 -1.00 14.44 -19.08
N GLY A 79 -1.80 13.40 -18.87
CA GLY A 79 -2.07 12.36 -19.85
C GLY A 79 -2.91 12.84 -21.03
N SER A 80 -3.86 13.76 -20.82
CA SER A 80 -4.73 14.29 -21.88
C SER A 80 -3.98 15.09 -22.96
N ASN A 81 -2.76 15.54 -22.65
CA ASN A 81 -1.90 16.18 -23.67
C ASN A 81 -1.40 15.20 -24.75
N PHE A 82 -1.46 13.89 -24.49
CA PHE A 82 -0.86 12.86 -25.35
C PHE A 82 -1.85 11.77 -25.75
N LEU A 83 -2.85 11.50 -24.90
CA LEU A 83 -3.84 10.44 -25.07
C LEU A 83 -5.25 10.98 -24.89
N SER A 84 -6.23 10.38 -25.54
CA SER A 84 -7.63 10.73 -25.31
C SER A 84 -8.06 10.40 -23.88
N TRP A 85 -8.97 11.18 -23.31
CA TRP A 85 -9.44 11.03 -21.93
C TRP A 85 -9.90 9.60 -21.55
N PRO A 86 -10.56 8.80 -22.44
CA PRO A 86 -10.93 7.43 -22.08
C PRO A 86 -9.71 6.52 -21.92
N LEU A 87 -8.67 6.69 -22.72
CA LEU A 87 -7.44 5.90 -22.62
C LEU A 87 -6.67 6.23 -21.34
N VAL A 88 -6.54 7.52 -21.02
CA VAL A 88 -5.89 7.95 -19.77
C VAL A 88 -6.64 7.39 -18.56
N THR A 89 -7.97 7.41 -18.59
CA THR A 89 -8.81 6.85 -17.53
C THR A 89 -8.65 5.33 -17.44
N LEU A 90 -8.62 4.62 -18.57
CA LEU A 90 -8.44 3.17 -18.62
C LEU A 90 -7.08 2.76 -18.02
N ILE A 91 -6.01 3.52 -18.29
CA ILE A 91 -4.70 3.31 -17.68
C ILE A 91 -4.82 3.38 -16.14
N SER A 92 -5.52 4.37 -15.61
CA SER A 92 -5.71 4.53 -14.16
C SER A 92 -6.61 3.46 -13.55
N MET A 93 -7.61 2.98 -14.28
CA MET A 93 -8.48 1.88 -13.81
C MET A 93 -7.75 0.54 -13.76
N THR A 94 -6.79 0.31 -14.64
CA THR A 94 -6.05 -0.95 -14.73
C THR A 94 -4.74 -0.94 -13.96
N ASN A 95 -4.23 0.24 -13.61
CA ASN A 95 -2.91 0.41 -13.01
C ASN A 95 -2.93 1.48 -11.90
N LEU A 96 -3.11 1.03 -10.66
CA LEU A 96 -3.16 1.91 -9.46
C LEU A 96 -1.74 2.16 -8.91
N THR A 97 -0.83 2.72 -9.73
CA THR A 97 0.58 2.91 -9.36
C THR A 97 1.06 4.32 -9.67
N SER A 98 0.73 5.29 -8.86
CA SER A 98 1.00 6.71 -9.15
C SER A 98 2.38 6.97 -9.79
N ALA A 99 3.47 6.66 -9.11
CA ALA A 99 4.84 6.86 -9.62
C ALA A 99 5.11 6.10 -10.93
N GLY A 100 4.62 4.86 -11.04
CA GLY A 100 4.75 4.04 -12.25
C GLY A 100 4.01 4.63 -13.45
N GLN A 101 2.82 5.19 -13.23
CA GLN A 101 2.04 5.83 -14.30
C GLN A 101 2.71 7.12 -14.80
N PHE A 102 3.20 7.98 -13.90
CA PHE A 102 3.91 9.19 -14.30
C PHE A 102 5.22 8.88 -15.00
N ALA A 103 5.99 7.90 -14.53
CA ALA A 103 7.21 7.45 -15.20
C ALA A 103 6.90 6.86 -16.58
N GLY A 104 5.86 6.02 -16.68
CA GLY A 104 5.40 5.49 -17.96
C GLY A 104 5.02 6.60 -18.94
N LEU A 105 4.27 7.61 -18.50
CA LEU A 105 3.90 8.76 -19.32
C LEU A 105 5.14 9.54 -19.80
N GLN A 106 6.12 9.77 -18.93
CA GLN A 106 7.37 10.45 -19.29
C GLN A 106 8.14 9.67 -20.36
N ILE A 107 8.26 8.34 -20.21
CA ILE A 107 8.96 7.49 -21.19
C ILE A 107 8.21 7.45 -22.52
N MET A 108 6.88 7.40 -22.51
CA MET A 108 6.04 7.45 -23.72
C MET A 108 6.19 8.75 -24.50
N THR A 109 6.49 9.85 -23.80
CA THR A 109 6.63 11.18 -24.41
C THR A 109 8.07 11.55 -24.76
N ASP A 110 9.04 10.73 -24.33
CA ASP A 110 10.43 10.87 -24.70
C ASP A 110 10.66 10.29 -26.11
N ALA A 111 11.28 11.08 -26.99
CA ALA A 111 11.59 10.65 -28.37
C ALA A 111 12.53 9.42 -28.41
N ALA A 112 13.34 9.20 -27.39
CA ALA A 112 14.20 8.05 -27.23
C ALA A 112 13.57 6.91 -26.42
N GLY A 113 12.36 7.09 -25.90
CA GLY A 113 11.66 6.12 -25.06
C GLY A 113 11.28 4.85 -25.80
N THR A 114 11.55 3.70 -25.22
CA THR A 114 11.23 2.40 -25.79
C THR A 114 10.21 1.65 -24.92
N PHE A 115 9.45 0.74 -25.54
CA PHE A 115 8.52 -0.12 -24.80
C PHE A 115 9.23 -1.00 -23.74
N ILE A 116 10.44 -1.50 -24.07
CA ILE A 116 11.26 -2.29 -23.15
C ILE A 116 11.65 -1.44 -21.93
N GLU A 117 12.07 -0.22 -22.16
CA GLU A 117 12.41 0.73 -21.09
C GLU A 117 11.24 1.02 -20.19
N MET A 118 10.05 1.28 -20.76
CA MET A 118 8.82 1.49 -19.98
C MET A 118 8.47 0.26 -19.13
N ALA A 119 8.59 -0.96 -19.69
CA ALA A 119 8.34 -2.19 -18.98
C ALA A 119 9.32 -2.40 -17.83
N LEU A 120 10.61 -2.19 -18.05
CA LEU A 120 11.64 -2.31 -17.02
C LEU A 120 11.49 -1.23 -15.94
N ALA A 121 11.31 0.03 -16.31
CA ALA A 121 11.11 1.11 -15.35
C ALA A 121 9.89 0.85 -14.45
N THR A 122 8.77 0.49 -15.06
CA THR A 122 7.55 0.15 -14.32
C THR A 122 7.76 -1.05 -13.40
N PHE A 123 8.47 -2.09 -13.86
CA PHE A 123 8.80 -3.24 -13.02
C PHE A 123 9.63 -2.85 -11.80
N PHE A 124 10.73 -2.10 -11.98
CA PHE A 124 11.60 -1.70 -10.87
C PHE A 124 10.90 -0.75 -9.89
N ILE A 125 10.11 0.22 -10.38
CA ILE A 125 9.35 1.14 -9.53
C ILE A 125 8.33 0.36 -8.67
N ASN A 126 7.69 -0.66 -9.25
CA ASN A 126 6.63 -1.42 -8.60
C ASN A 126 7.15 -2.64 -7.81
N LEU A 127 8.45 -2.95 -7.84
CA LEU A 127 9.05 -4.07 -7.09
C LEU A 127 8.76 -3.95 -5.58
N ARG A 128 8.65 -2.74 -5.05
CA ARG A 128 8.27 -2.47 -3.66
C ARG A 128 6.91 -3.09 -3.28
N TYR A 129 5.96 -3.17 -4.21
CA TYR A 129 4.65 -3.77 -3.94
C TYR A 129 4.76 -5.28 -3.65
N SER A 130 5.74 -5.96 -4.25
CA SER A 130 6.02 -7.36 -3.92
C SER A 130 6.47 -7.53 -2.47
N LEU A 131 7.35 -6.65 -1.99
CA LEU A 131 7.80 -6.65 -0.60
C LEU A 131 6.66 -6.34 0.38
N MET A 132 5.81 -5.35 0.03
CA MET A 132 4.62 -5.03 0.81
C MET A 132 3.62 -6.19 0.84
N ALA A 133 3.40 -6.87 -0.28
CA ALA A 133 2.52 -8.03 -0.35
C ALA A 133 3.03 -9.19 0.53
N ILE A 134 4.34 -9.45 0.54
CA ILE A 134 4.96 -10.46 1.42
C ILE A 134 4.74 -10.08 2.90
N SER A 135 5.01 -8.85 3.29
CA SER A 135 4.81 -8.36 4.65
C SER A 135 3.34 -8.43 5.07
N LEU A 136 2.41 -7.99 4.20
CA LEU A 136 0.98 -8.04 4.46
C LEU A 136 0.47 -9.47 4.58
N SER A 137 1.06 -10.43 3.82
CA SER A 137 0.67 -11.83 3.85
C SER A 137 0.81 -12.48 5.23
N GLN A 138 1.65 -11.92 6.10
CA GLN A 138 1.84 -12.38 7.47
C GLN A 138 0.73 -11.92 8.43
N LYS A 139 -0.05 -10.91 8.04
CA LYS A 139 -1.14 -10.34 8.85
C LYS A 139 -2.55 -10.69 8.35
N VAL A 140 -2.65 -11.32 7.20
CA VAL A 140 -3.96 -11.67 6.63
C VAL A 140 -4.59 -12.85 7.36
N SER A 141 -5.93 -12.83 7.46
CA SER A 141 -6.69 -13.92 8.06
C SER A 141 -6.61 -15.21 7.22
N PRO A 142 -6.84 -16.39 7.82
CA PRO A 142 -6.89 -17.67 7.09
C PRO A 142 -7.88 -17.70 5.92
N ASP A 143 -8.91 -16.85 5.96
CA ASP A 143 -9.95 -16.74 4.91
C ASP A 143 -9.46 -16.14 3.59
N PHE A 144 -8.21 -15.66 3.55
CA PHE A 144 -7.55 -15.19 2.35
C PHE A 144 -7.10 -16.37 1.48
N GLY A 145 -8.03 -16.99 0.77
CA GLY A 145 -7.70 -17.97 -0.28
C GLY A 145 -6.95 -17.33 -1.45
N THR A 146 -6.25 -18.14 -2.24
CA THR A 146 -5.38 -17.69 -3.35
C THR A 146 -6.06 -16.72 -4.32
N GLY A 147 -7.31 -17.00 -4.73
CA GLY A 147 -8.06 -16.11 -5.63
C GLY A 147 -8.32 -14.73 -5.03
N LYS A 148 -8.67 -14.66 -3.74
CA LYS A 148 -8.85 -13.38 -3.04
C LYS A 148 -7.52 -12.62 -2.91
N ARG A 149 -6.41 -13.32 -2.68
CA ARG A 149 -5.06 -12.71 -2.62
C ARG A 149 -4.69 -12.08 -3.95
N LEU A 150 -4.91 -12.76 -5.07
CA LEU A 150 -4.63 -12.23 -6.39
C LEU A 150 -5.48 -11.00 -6.70
N LEU A 151 -6.79 -11.06 -6.44
CA LEU A 151 -7.70 -9.93 -6.69
C LEU A 151 -7.33 -8.72 -5.82
N LEU A 152 -7.12 -8.92 -4.52
CA LEU A 152 -6.88 -7.83 -3.59
C LEU A 152 -5.44 -7.29 -3.66
N ALA A 153 -4.50 -8.07 -4.21
CA ALA A 153 -3.13 -7.60 -4.45
C ALA A 153 -3.07 -6.43 -5.43
N THR A 154 -4.02 -6.31 -6.36
CA THR A 154 -4.11 -5.18 -7.29
C THR A 154 -4.38 -3.84 -6.60
N GLY A 155 -4.91 -3.87 -5.38
CA GLY A 155 -5.19 -2.68 -4.57
C GLY A 155 -4.09 -2.34 -3.55
N ILE A 156 -2.95 -3.04 -3.54
CA ILE A 156 -1.86 -2.73 -2.63
C ILE A 156 -1.14 -1.47 -3.11
N THR A 157 -1.25 -0.40 -2.34
CA THR A 157 -0.49 0.84 -2.50
C THR A 157 0.18 1.17 -1.17
N ASP A 158 1.06 2.17 -1.15
CA ASP A 158 1.82 2.53 0.07
C ASP A 158 0.88 2.90 1.23
N GLU A 159 -0.16 3.69 0.95
CA GLU A 159 -1.10 4.18 1.95
C GLU A 159 -2.06 3.07 2.41
N ILE A 160 -2.59 2.28 1.47
CA ILE A 160 -3.45 1.14 1.79
C ILE A 160 -2.67 0.11 2.61
N PHE A 161 -1.42 -0.17 2.23
CA PHE A 161 -0.53 -1.03 2.99
C PHE A 161 -0.28 -0.50 4.41
N ALA A 162 0.03 0.78 4.57
CA ALA A 162 0.28 1.38 5.88
C ALA A 162 -0.93 1.25 6.81
N VAL A 163 -2.13 1.54 6.31
CA VAL A 163 -3.37 1.40 7.09
C VAL A 163 -3.66 -0.08 7.39
N ALA A 164 -3.51 -0.98 6.43
CA ALA A 164 -3.69 -2.42 6.66
C ALA A 164 -2.69 -2.96 7.70
N MET A 165 -1.42 -2.53 7.64
CA MET A 165 -0.39 -2.92 8.59
C MET A 165 -0.58 -2.34 10.00
N SER A 166 -1.34 -1.28 10.17
CA SER A 166 -1.73 -0.77 11.49
C SER A 166 -2.76 -1.65 12.20
N GLN A 167 -3.50 -2.47 11.45
CA GLN A 167 -4.48 -3.40 12.01
C GLN A 167 -3.79 -4.62 12.63
N LYS A 168 -4.40 -5.21 13.65
CA LYS A 168 -3.90 -6.45 14.29
C LYS A 168 -3.99 -7.64 13.33
N SER A 169 -5.01 -7.69 12.52
CA SER A 169 -5.26 -8.69 11.48
C SER A 169 -6.11 -8.09 10.38
N VAL A 170 -5.96 -8.57 9.17
CA VAL A 170 -6.65 -8.06 7.98
C VAL A 170 -7.54 -9.14 7.40
N THR A 171 -8.86 -8.85 7.29
CA THR A 171 -9.81 -9.74 6.61
C THR A 171 -10.00 -9.33 5.15
N PRO A 172 -10.37 -10.26 4.24
CA PRO A 172 -10.61 -9.91 2.84
C PRO A 172 -11.69 -8.83 2.66
N ILE A 173 -12.74 -8.89 3.48
CA ILE A 173 -13.87 -7.95 3.43
C ILE A 173 -13.44 -6.54 3.86
N TYR A 174 -12.64 -6.44 4.92
CA TYR A 174 -12.08 -5.17 5.36
C TYR A 174 -11.16 -4.58 4.29
N PHE A 175 -10.23 -5.40 3.76
CA PHE A 175 -9.29 -4.93 2.75
C PHE A 175 -9.98 -4.48 1.46
N LEU A 176 -11.03 -5.20 1.03
CA LEU A 176 -11.87 -4.78 -0.09
C LEU A 176 -12.53 -3.43 0.19
N GLY A 177 -13.07 -3.21 1.40
CA GLY A 177 -13.60 -1.92 1.82
C GLY A 177 -12.54 -0.81 1.78
N LEU A 178 -11.35 -1.11 2.31
CA LEU A 178 -10.24 -0.16 2.39
C LEU A 178 -9.77 0.31 0.99
N MET A 179 -9.73 -0.60 0.00
CA MET A 179 -9.29 -0.25 -1.36
C MET A 179 -10.39 0.41 -2.22
N THR A 180 -11.67 0.31 -1.84
CA THR A 180 -12.80 0.74 -2.69
C THR A 180 -12.78 2.24 -2.97
N LEU A 181 -12.70 3.09 -1.94
CA LEU A 181 -12.69 4.55 -2.13
C LEU A 181 -11.38 5.05 -2.78
N PRO A 182 -10.19 4.56 -2.42
CA PRO A 182 -8.96 4.86 -3.16
C PRO A 182 -9.05 4.53 -4.65
N TYR A 183 -9.58 3.37 -5.00
CA TYR A 183 -9.73 2.97 -6.40
C TYR A 183 -10.70 3.89 -7.16
N ILE A 184 -11.86 4.19 -6.56
CA ILE A 184 -12.83 5.13 -7.13
C ILE A 184 -12.22 6.52 -7.24
N GLY A 185 -11.54 6.99 -6.19
CA GLY A 185 -10.89 8.30 -6.17
C GLY A 185 -9.84 8.44 -7.26
N TRP A 186 -8.98 7.43 -7.41
CA TRP A 186 -7.95 7.43 -8.45
C TRP A 186 -8.53 7.45 -9.86
N SER A 187 -9.47 6.57 -10.15
CA SER A 187 -10.09 6.45 -11.47
C SER A 187 -10.91 7.69 -11.84
N SER A 188 -11.74 8.18 -10.89
CA SER A 188 -12.58 9.37 -11.13
C SER A 188 -11.76 10.66 -11.20
N GLY A 189 -10.73 10.81 -10.37
CA GLY A 189 -9.84 11.95 -10.42
C GLY A 189 -9.13 12.04 -11.77
N THR A 190 -8.62 10.91 -12.28
CA THR A 190 -8.01 10.84 -13.61
C THR A 190 -9.02 11.23 -14.71
N ALA A 191 -10.23 10.66 -14.68
CA ALA A 191 -11.25 10.95 -15.67
C ALA A 191 -11.60 12.45 -15.70
N VAL A 192 -11.88 13.02 -14.52
CA VAL A 192 -12.21 14.45 -14.39
C VAL A 192 -11.02 15.31 -14.82
N GLY A 193 -9.79 14.96 -14.39
CA GLY A 193 -8.58 15.68 -14.79
C GLY A 193 -8.32 15.66 -16.29
N ALA A 194 -8.52 14.49 -16.93
CA ALA A 194 -8.33 14.36 -18.37
C ALA A 194 -9.38 15.15 -19.19
N ILE A 195 -10.64 15.17 -18.75
CA ILE A 195 -11.69 15.96 -19.38
C ILE A 195 -11.44 17.47 -19.17
N CYS A 196 -11.08 17.85 -17.93
CA CYS A 196 -10.83 19.25 -17.59
C CYS A 196 -9.53 19.78 -18.21
N GLY A 197 -8.54 18.91 -18.43
CA GLY A 197 -7.24 19.31 -18.99
C GLY A 197 -7.34 20.00 -20.35
N GLU A 198 -8.36 19.67 -21.13
CA GLU A 198 -8.65 20.30 -22.42
C GLU A 198 -9.24 21.73 -22.29
N VAL A 199 -9.77 22.07 -21.11
CA VAL A 199 -10.53 23.33 -20.89
C VAL A 199 -9.81 24.29 -19.94
N LEU A 200 -8.89 23.77 -19.10
CA LEU A 200 -8.23 24.55 -18.06
C LEU A 200 -7.14 25.48 -18.61
N PRO A 201 -7.08 26.76 -18.13
CA PRO A 201 -5.97 27.64 -18.45
C PRO A 201 -4.63 27.05 -18.04
N ALA A 202 -3.59 27.31 -18.85
CA ALA A 202 -2.22 26.79 -18.61
C ALA A 202 -1.68 27.13 -17.21
N MET A 203 -2.07 28.26 -16.63
CA MET A 203 -1.68 28.65 -15.27
C MET A 203 -2.18 27.66 -14.23
N VAL A 204 -3.42 27.17 -14.34
CA VAL A 204 -4.02 26.19 -13.41
C VAL A 204 -3.39 24.82 -13.63
N THR A 205 -3.18 24.42 -14.86
CA THR A 205 -2.53 23.14 -15.22
C THR A 205 -1.11 23.07 -14.65
N ASN A 206 -0.33 24.16 -14.77
CA ASN A 206 1.01 24.24 -14.21
C ASN A 206 1.00 24.19 -12.68
N ALA A 207 0.06 24.89 -12.02
CA ALA A 207 -0.07 24.86 -10.55
C ALA A 207 -0.42 23.45 -10.04
N LEU A 208 -1.31 22.71 -10.72
CA LEU A 208 -1.67 21.33 -10.39
C LEU A 208 -0.50 20.37 -10.64
N GLY A 209 0.34 20.62 -11.66
CA GLY A 209 1.59 19.89 -11.87
C GLY A 209 2.54 20.00 -10.67
N VAL A 210 2.61 21.17 -10.04
CA VAL A 210 3.42 21.36 -8.81
C VAL A 210 2.84 20.57 -7.63
N ALA A 211 1.52 20.43 -7.54
CA ALA A 211 0.87 19.68 -6.45
C ALA A 211 1.30 18.20 -6.44
N LEU A 212 1.60 17.60 -7.59
CA LEU A 212 2.18 16.27 -7.71
C LEU A 212 3.50 16.14 -6.94
N TYR A 213 4.42 17.09 -7.14
CA TYR A 213 5.70 17.07 -6.41
C TYR A 213 5.50 17.26 -4.92
N GLY A 214 4.52 18.09 -4.51
CA GLY A 214 4.11 18.24 -3.13
C GLY A 214 3.67 16.94 -2.48
N MET A 215 2.94 16.09 -3.21
CA MET A 215 2.55 14.76 -2.74
C MET A 215 3.77 13.88 -2.46
N PHE A 216 4.72 13.78 -3.40
CA PHE A 216 5.94 12.98 -3.18
C PHE A 216 6.73 13.48 -1.97
N VAL A 217 6.85 14.79 -1.79
CA VAL A 217 7.48 15.39 -0.61
C VAL A 217 6.71 15.00 0.67
N ALA A 218 5.39 15.04 0.64
CA ALA A 218 4.55 14.67 1.79
C ALA A 218 4.68 13.19 2.18
N ILE A 219 4.96 12.29 1.24
CA ILE A 219 5.21 10.87 1.52
C ILE A 219 6.63 10.65 2.06
N VAL A 220 7.64 11.29 1.44
CA VAL A 220 9.05 11.04 1.75
C VAL A 220 9.50 11.71 3.05
N VAL A 221 9.10 12.96 3.30
CA VAL A 221 9.56 13.74 4.46
C VAL A 221 9.22 13.10 5.81
N PRO A 222 8.02 12.55 6.07
CA PRO A 222 7.76 11.83 7.31
C PRO A 222 8.67 10.63 7.52
N GLN A 223 8.96 9.88 6.46
CA GLN A 223 9.86 8.71 6.53
C GLN A 223 11.30 9.13 6.86
N MET A 224 11.77 10.26 6.31
CA MET A 224 13.08 10.82 6.63
C MET A 224 13.21 11.23 8.11
N LYS A 225 12.11 11.68 8.73
CA LYS A 225 12.11 12.06 10.15
C LYS A 225 12.22 10.84 11.07
N VAL A 226 11.69 9.69 10.66
CA VAL A 226 11.66 8.46 11.47
C VAL A 226 12.90 7.60 11.22
N HIS A 227 13.37 7.51 9.98
CA HIS A 227 14.43 6.59 9.57
C HIS A 227 15.60 7.34 8.94
N LYS A 228 16.74 7.41 9.66
CA LYS A 228 17.98 8.03 9.14
C LYS A 228 18.45 7.43 7.80
N PRO A 229 18.42 6.10 7.57
CA PRO A 229 18.80 5.53 6.28
C PRO A 229 18.03 6.11 5.10
N THR A 230 16.75 6.49 5.29
CA THR A 230 15.94 7.11 4.25
C THR A 230 16.51 8.48 3.80
N ILE A 231 17.09 9.26 4.73
CA ILE A 231 17.71 10.54 4.39
C ILE A 231 18.87 10.32 3.42
N PHE A 232 19.72 9.33 3.70
CA PHE A 232 20.87 9.01 2.83
C PHE A 232 20.42 8.48 1.48
N ALA A 233 19.43 7.59 1.43
CA ALA A 233 18.88 7.10 0.17
C ALA A 233 18.31 8.22 -0.69
N VAL A 234 17.54 9.14 -0.10
CA VAL A 234 16.98 10.31 -0.79
C VAL A 234 18.08 11.24 -1.28
N ALA A 235 19.09 11.54 -0.44
CA ALA A 235 20.21 12.40 -0.82
C ALA A 235 20.98 11.82 -2.01
N ILE A 236 21.30 10.52 -1.99
CA ILE A 236 21.96 9.83 -3.10
C ILE A 236 21.11 9.89 -4.36
N ALA A 237 19.82 9.61 -4.26
CA ALA A 237 18.90 9.65 -5.41
C ALA A 237 18.83 11.05 -6.03
N VAL A 238 18.76 12.10 -5.20
CA VAL A 238 18.75 13.49 -5.66
C VAL A 238 20.06 13.85 -6.36
N VAL A 239 21.22 13.53 -5.76
CA VAL A 239 22.53 13.80 -6.36
C VAL A 239 22.68 13.10 -7.71
N LEU A 240 22.32 11.82 -7.79
CA LEU A 240 22.37 11.06 -9.04
C LEU A 240 21.43 11.65 -10.09
N SER A 241 20.19 11.98 -9.71
CA SER A 241 19.22 12.58 -10.62
C SER A 241 19.70 13.93 -11.15
N CYS A 242 20.31 14.76 -10.30
CA CYS A 242 20.94 15.99 -10.74
C CYS A 242 22.12 15.72 -11.68
N ALA A 243 22.93 14.70 -11.41
CA ALA A 243 24.04 14.33 -12.30
C ALA A 243 23.54 13.93 -13.69
N PHE A 244 22.51 13.10 -13.79
CA PHE A 244 21.89 12.73 -15.07
C PHE A 244 21.32 13.96 -15.81
N LYS A 245 20.80 14.95 -15.09
CA LYS A 245 20.20 16.14 -15.69
C LYS A 245 21.23 17.17 -16.18
N PHE A 246 22.29 17.39 -15.40
CA PHE A 246 23.19 18.51 -15.62
C PHE A 246 24.56 18.14 -16.19
N VAL A 247 24.94 16.86 -16.17
CA VAL A 247 26.21 16.41 -16.76
C VAL A 247 26.01 16.02 -18.21
N PRO A 248 26.60 16.75 -19.19
CA PRO A 248 26.37 16.49 -20.62
C PRO A 248 26.77 15.07 -21.06
N ALA A 249 27.76 14.46 -20.43
CA ALA A 249 28.19 13.09 -20.72
C ALA A 249 27.12 12.03 -20.36
N LEU A 250 26.19 12.33 -19.45
CA LEU A 250 25.12 11.46 -19.02
C LEU A 250 23.77 11.72 -19.73
N SER A 251 23.68 12.78 -20.52
CA SER A 251 22.47 13.16 -21.25
C SER A 251 22.07 12.16 -22.36
N CYS A 252 22.97 11.23 -22.73
CA CYS A 252 22.67 10.14 -23.63
C CYS A 252 21.84 9.00 -22.98
N VAL A 253 21.71 9.02 -21.64
CA VAL A 253 20.91 8.02 -20.92
C VAL A 253 19.45 8.48 -20.90
N SER A 254 18.56 7.64 -21.39
CA SER A 254 17.13 7.95 -21.40
C SER A 254 16.56 8.07 -19.99
N VAL A 255 15.43 8.78 -19.87
CA VAL A 255 14.79 9.10 -18.58
C VAL A 255 14.47 7.83 -17.77
N GLY A 256 13.99 6.77 -18.42
CA GLY A 256 13.63 5.54 -17.72
C GLY A 256 14.83 4.79 -17.18
N PHE A 257 15.94 4.69 -17.93
CA PHE A 257 17.17 4.09 -17.41
C PHE A 257 17.78 4.93 -16.28
N ALA A 258 17.71 6.26 -16.36
CA ALA A 258 18.13 7.13 -15.27
C ALA A 258 17.33 6.88 -13.98
N ILE A 259 16.00 6.72 -14.07
CA ILE A 259 15.14 6.37 -12.93
C ILE A 259 15.57 5.03 -12.32
N ILE A 260 15.78 3.99 -13.15
CA ILE A 260 16.18 2.65 -12.69
C ILE A 260 17.52 2.71 -11.98
N ILE A 261 18.52 3.36 -12.58
CA ILE A 261 19.87 3.48 -12.01
C ILE A 261 19.82 4.24 -10.69
N CYS A 262 19.14 5.39 -10.63
CA CYS A 262 18.98 6.15 -9.39
C CYS A 262 18.34 5.31 -8.28
N ALA A 263 17.27 4.60 -8.58
CA ALA A 263 16.57 3.77 -7.60
C ALA A 263 17.45 2.62 -7.08
N LEU A 264 18.11 1.89 -7.97
CA LEU A 264 18.97 0.76 -7.60
C LEU A 264 20.19 1.21 -6.83
N VAL A 265 20.91 2.22 -7.30
CA VAL A 265 22.14 2.70 -6.64
C VAL A 265 21.82 3.28 -5.27
N ALA A 266 20.80 4.14 -5.16
CA ALA A 266 20.39 4.70 -3.87
C ALA A 266 19.97 3.63 -2.87
N SER A 267 19.21 2.62 -3.31
CA SER A 267 18.76 1.52 -2.45
C SER A 267 19.92 0.61 -2.01
N LEU A 268 20.80 0.23 -2.92
CA LEU A 268 21.94 -0.65 -2.63
C LEU A 268 22.94 0.03 -1.71
N VAL A 269 23.26 1.30 -1.96
CA VAL A 269 24.20 2.05 -1.12
C VAL A 269 23.60 2.26 0.27
N ALA A 270 22.32 2.64 0.37
CA ALA A 270 21.67 2.78 1.67
C ALA A 270 21.62 1.47 2.44
N ALA A 271 21.31 0.34 1.77
CA ALA A 271 21.32 -0.98 2.40
C ALA A 271 22.72 -1.42 2.87
N ALA A 272 23.77 -1.11 2.10
CA ALA A 272 25.15 -1.41 2.47
C ALA A 272 25.66 -0.57 3.65
N LEU A 273 25.26 0.72 3.71
CA LEU A 273 25.64 1.63 4.80
C LEU A 273 24.87 1.36 6.10
N PHE A 274 23.64 0.86 5.99
CA PHE A 274 22.75 0.64 7.14
C PHE A 274 22.19 -0.77 7.11
N PRO A 275 23.02 -1.83 7.28
CA PRO A 275 22.52 -3.20 7.35
C PRO A 275 21.57 -3.35 8.54
N MET A 276 20.42 -4.01 8.33
CA MET A 276 19.53 -4.36 9.43
C MET A 276 20.23 -5.38 10.33
N LYS A 277 20.30 -5.10 11.65
CA LYS A 277 20.73 -6.10 12.61
C LYS A 277 19.69 -7.21 12.65
N ASP A 278 20.15 -8.46 12.55
CA ASP A 278 19.29 -9.63 12.72
C ASP A 278 18.67 -9.61 14.12
N LEU A 279 17.36 -9.42 14.19
CA LEU A 279 16.58 -9.45 15.44
C LEU A 279 16.60 -10.84 16.12
N ASN A 280 17.17 -11.85 15.47
CA ASN A 280 17.30 -13.21 15.98
C ASN A 280 18.61 -13.49 16.73
N ALA A 281 19.57 -12.55 16.76
CA ALA A 281 20.83 -12.76 17.45
C ALA A 281 20.74 -12.52 18.98
N ASP A 282 19.70 -11.80 19.43
CA ASP A 282 19.55 -11.47 20.87
C ASP A 282 18.59 -12.42 21.61
N GLY A 283 18.02 -13.42 20.93
CA GLY A 283 17.06 -14.38 21.51
C GLY A 283 17.68 -15.63 22.14
N GLU A 284 18.96 -15.94 21.92
CA GLU A 284 19.61 -17.16 22.44
C GLU A 284 20.41 -16.96 23.73
N GLY A 285 20.42 -15.77 24.31
CA GLY A 285 21.23 -15.43 25.48
C GLY A 285 20.48 -15.32 26.82
N ALA A 286 19.15 -15.50 26.84
CA ALA A 286 18.34 -15.24 28.03
C ALA A 286 17.88 -16.51 28.81
N ASP A 287 18.32 -17.70 28.42
CA ASP A 287 18.07 -18.97 29.18
C ASP A 287 19.38 -19.69 29.46
N LYS A 288 20.16 -19.13 30.37
CA LYS A 288 21.17 -19.86 31.16
C LYS A 288 21.26 -19.28 32.56
#